data_8fc6266ebceb6c117ff60bd487f704b6
#
_entry.id   8fc6266ebceb6c117ff60bd487f704b6
#
_cell.length_a   1.000
_cell.length_b   1.000
_cell.length_c   1.000
_cell.angle_alpha   90.00
_cell.angle_beta   90.00
_cell.angle_gamma   90.00
#
_symmetry.space_group_name_H-M   'P 1'
#
loop_
_entity.id
_entity.type
_entity.pdbx_description
1 polymer ?
#
loop_
_entity_poly.entity_id
_entity_poly.type
_entity_poly.pdbx_seq_one_letter_code
_entity_poly.pdbx_strand_id
1 'polypeptide(L)'
;AAALSSKRVYPLHSSFRPTFNMAVNLLNSSDYETARVTLDQSFAQWEANESAWQLESQINTLKNALAGYEQAFACEHGDFKQFMTLRMELSDIEKEGRRKLKHEVFLTDQERSRAFQNLDQRIRDLRKAEHEHPCRNCPDLQQHLKWGHRWARETRELQRVTDRYDSRTGSVARQFDRICDILTGLGYLERHVNAAGHIDMTLTEKGSLLRRIYSEHDLELCEALLAGTFDKLDANGLAAVLSSLVYEARRGGDGEPRHYPGGISGPIAIASSKLKGICEDIDIVCEDHGLDEMQRPDFGILDIMYEWADGGSLGSCLYGTDMTGGDFVRTAKRLADVLQQIAVAQPLPFDGGERLAGLAHEAADRVNRGVVAYSGVD
;
A
#
# COMPACT_ATOMS: atom_id res chain seq x y z
N ALA A 1 14.76 -10.60 23.63
CA ALA A 1 15.23 -10.99 24.97
C ALA A 1 16.10 -9.89 25.62
N ALA A 2 17.08 -9.29 24.90
CA ALA A 2 17.95 -8.24 25.45
C ALA A 2 17.20 -6.97 25.86
N ALA A 3 16.18 -6.55 25.11
CA ALA A 3 15.35 -5.37 25.42
C ALA A 3 14.52 -5.55 26.69
N LEU A 4 14.04 -6.77 26.96
CA LEU A 4 13.24 -7.10 28.14
C LEU A 4 14.08 -7.27 29.43
N SER A 5 15.38 -7.53 29.32
CA SER A 5 16.27 -7.70 30.44
C SER A 5 17.05 -6.43 30.83
N SER A 6 16.99 -5.38 30.07
CA SER A 6 17.69 -4.12 30.33
C SER A 6 16.87 -3.20 31.25
N LYS A 7 17.56 -2.45 32.11
CA LYS A 7 16.95 -1.39 32.92
C LYS A 7 16.63 -0.11 32.11
N ARG A 8 16.97 -0.07 30.82
CA ARG A 8 16.67 1.04 29.92
C ARG A 8 15.38 0.73 29.18
N VAL A 9 14.45 1.68 29.14
CA VAL A 9 13.28 1.62 28.30
C VAL A 9 13.75 1.83 26.86
N TYR A 10 13.67 0.78 26.03
CA TYR A 10 13.89 0.91 24.59
C TYR A 10 12.55 1.21 23.95
N PRO A 11 12.45 2.25 23.11
CA PRO A 11 11.28 2.45 22.30
C PRO A 11 11.15 1.26 21.33
N LEU A 12 10.09 0.47 21.48
CA LEU A 12 9.72 -0.58 20.55
C LEU A 12 8.79 0.05 19.53
N HIS A 13 9.17 0.00 18.26
CA HIS A 13 8.32 0.46 17.16
C HIS A 13 7.82 -0.76 16.40
N SER A 14 6.51 -0.82 16.15
CA SER A 14 5.91 -1.84 15.30
C SER A 14 5.94 -1.36 13.85
N SER A 15 6.55 -2.14 12.97
CA SER A 15 6.44 -1.99 11.51
C SER A 15 5.33 -2.88 10.94
N PHE A 16 4.44 -3.38 11.81
CA PHE A 16 3.39 -4.30 11.42
C PHE A 16 2.41 -3.63 10.46
N ARG A 17 2.22 -4.27 9.31
CA ARG A 17 1.16 -3.97 8.33
C ARG A 17 0.40 -5.25 8.05
N PRO A 18 -0.94 -5.23 8.01
CA PRO A 18 -1.71 -6.36 7.57
C PRO A 18 -1.34 -6.74 6.13
N THR A 19 -1.07 -8.02 5.87
CA THR A 19 -0.88 -8.56 4.53
C THR A 19 -2.16 -9.26 4.05
N PHE A 20 -2.26 -9.54 2.76
CA PHE A 20 -3.41 -10.27 2.20
C PHE A 20 -3.50 -11.68 2.77
N ASN A 21 -2.36 -12.40 2.88
CA ASN A 21 -2.28 -13.71 3.52
C ASN A 21 -2.75 -13.67 4.98
N MET A 22 -2.34 -12.66 5.75
CA MET A 22 -2.76 -12.53 7.13
C MET A 22 -4.28 -12.32 7.23
N ALA A 23 -4.88 -11.51 6.35
CA ALA A 23 -6.32 -11.27 6.36
C ALA A 23 -7.10 -12.57 6.13
N VAL A 24 -6.73 -13.38 5.13
CA VAL A 24 -7.38 -14.66 4.88
C VAL A 24 -7.16 -15.67 6.01
N ASN A 25 -6.01 -15.67 6.67
CA ASN A 25 -5.75 -16.53 7.83
C ASN A 25 -6.58 -16.13 9.05
N LEU A 26 -6.74 -14.85 9.32
CA LEU A 26 -7.62 -14.34 10.38
C LEU A 26 -9.08 -14.74 10.11
N LEU A 27 -9.57 -14.53 8.90
CA LEU A 27 -10.94 -14.88 8.51
C LEU A 27 -11.18 -16.40 8.45
N ASN A 28 -10.15 -17.19 8.26
CA ASN A 28 -10.27 -18.66 8.37
C ASN A 28 -10.40 -19.15 9.81
N SER A 29 -9.89 -18.39 10.77
CA SER A 29 -9.89 -18.77 12.20
C SER A 29 -10.93 -18.05 13.05
N SER A 30 -11.52 -16.97 12.56
CA SER A 30 -12.53 -16.15 13.26
C SER A 30 -13.47 -15.47 12.26
N ASP A 31 -14.66 -15.06 12.71
CA ASP A 31 -15.53 -14.20 11.93
C ASP A 31 -14.92 -12.81 11.71
N TYR A 32 -15.46 -12.07 10.74
CA TYR A 32 -14.95 -10.75 10.33
C TYR A 32 -14.90 -9.74 11.49
N GLU A 33 -15.94 -9.69 12.32
CA GLU A 33 -16.00 -8.72 13.42
C GLU A 33 -14.96 -9.04 14.50
N THR A 34 -14.79 -10.31 14.85
CA THR A 34 -13.77 -10.78 15.80
C THR A 34 -12.37 -10.51 15.29
N ALA A 35 -12.09 -10.76 14.00
CA ALA A 35 -10.82 -10.46 13.38
C ALA A 35 -10.51 -8.96 13.45
N ARG A 36 -11.48 -8.12 13.12
CA ARG A 36 -11.37 -6.67 13.16
C ARG A 36 -11.09 -6.14 14.58
N VAL A 37 -11.84 -6.64 15.58
CA VAL A 37 -11.62 -6.28 17.00
C VAL A 37 -10.23 -6.72 17.48
N THR A 38 -9.77 -7.91 17.08
CA THR A 38 -8.43 -8.41 17.43
C THR A 38 -7.33 -7.48 16.90
N LEU A 39 -7.47 -6.99 15.67
CA LEU A 39 -6.54 -6.04 15.09
C LEU A 39 -6.59 -4.67 15.75
N ASP A 40 -7.78 -4.20 16.11
CA ASP A 40 -7.97 -2.93 16.80
C ASP A 40 -7.35 -2.95 18.22
N GLN A 41 -7.28 -4.11 18.85
CA GLN A 41 -6.63 -4.33 20.14
C GLN A 41 -5.15 -4.73 20.03
N SER A 42 -4.58 -4.78 18.82
CA SER A 42 -3.20 -5.18 18.60
C SER A 42 -2.21 -4.16 19.15
N PHE A 43 -0.97 -4.61 19.42
CA PHE A 43 0.13 -3.72 19.83
C PHE A 43 0.41 -2.63 18.78
N ALA A 44 0.29 -2.94 17.49
CA ALA A 44 0.47 -1.97 16.41
C ALA A 44 -0.58 -0.86 16.46
N GLN A 45 -1.84 -1.20 16.75
CA GLN A 45 -2.91 -0.21 16.92
C GLN A 45 -2.71 0.60 18.20
N TRP A 46 -2.27 -0.03 19.28
CA TRP A 46 -1.93 0.68 20.52
C TRP A 46 -0.81 1.71 20.30
N GLU A 47 0.26 1.35 19.58
CA GLU A 47 1.35 2.26 19.24
C GLU A 47 0.87 3.42 18.34
N ALA A 48 0.02 3.13 17.36
CA ALA A 48 -0.60 4.16 16.52
C ALA A 48 -1.44 5.14 17.36
N ASN A 49 -2.23 4.62 18.30
CA ASN A 49 -3.06 5.42 19.19
C ASN A 49 -2.22 6.26 20.18
N GLU A 50 -1.12 5.72 20.73
CA GLU A 50 -0.24 6.48 21.63
C GLU A 50 0.43 7.65 20.89
N SER A 51 0.87 7.44 19.66
CA SER A 51 1.39 8.52 18.82
C SER A 51 0.30 9.56 18.44
N ALA A 52 -0.96 9.16 18.40
CA ALA A 52 -2.09 10.05 18.12
C ALA A 52 -2.46 10.95 19.30
N TRP A 53 -2.15 10.59 20.54
CA TRP A 53 -2.44 11.41 21.72
C TRP A 53 -1.79 12.81 21.66
N GLN A 54 -0.57 12.91 21.14
CA GLN A 54 0.10 14.19 20.92
C GLN A 54 -0.64 15.04 19.89
N LEU A 55 -1.15 14.42 18.82
CA LEU A 55 -1.95 15.09 17.80
C LEU A 55 -3.29 15.56 18.37
N GLU A 56 -3.94 14.75 19.21
CA GLU A 56 -5.18 15.13 19.90
C GLU A 56 -4.99 16.37 20.79
N SER A 57 -3.89 16.41 21.55
CA SER A 57 -3.52 17.59 22.35
C SER A 57 -3.31 18.84 21.48
N GLN A 58 -2.66 18.68 20.32
CA GLN A 58 -2.50 19.78 19.35
C GLN A 58 -3.84 20.22 18.77
N ILE A 59 -4.73 19.30 18.41
CA ILE A 59 -6.08 19.58 17.92
C ILE A 59 -6.86 20.41 18.93
N ASN A 60 -6.84 20.00 20.21
CA ASN A 60 -7.52 20.72 21.26
C ASN A 60 -6.95 22.13 21.48
N THR A 61 -5.62 22.28 21.42
CA THR A 61 -4.96 23.58 21.51
C THR A 61 -5.36 24.50 20.37
N LEU A 62 -5.37 23.98 19.13
CA LEU A 62 -5.79 24.74 17.94
C LEU A 62 -7.26 25.13 17.99
N LYS A 63 -8.16 24.22 18.42
CA LYS A 63 -9.59 24.52 18.59
C LYS A 63 -9.81 25.64 19.60
N ASN A 64 -9.10 25.62 20.71
CA ASN A 64 -9.19 26.68 21.72
C ASN A 64 -8.68 28.02 21.18
N ALA A 65 -7.57 28.03 20.44
CA ALA A 65 -7.04 29.24 19.81
C ALA A 65 -8.03 29.82 18.78
N LEU A 66 -8.65 28.95 17.95
CA LEU A 66 -9.65 29.35 16.96
C LEU A 66 -10.87 29.98 17.61
N ALA A 67 -11.39 29.44 18.72
CA ALA A 67 -12.48 30.02 19.48
C ALA A 67 -12.13 31.43 20.03
N GLY A 68 -10.90 31.63 20.50
CA GLY A 68 -10.40 32.95 20.92
C GLY A 68 -10.35 33.96 19.77
N TYR A 69 -9.91 33.55 18.59
CA TYR A 69 -9.91 34.44 17.42
C TYR A 69 -11.32 34.78 16.93
N GLU A 70 -12.26 33.81 16.96
CA GLU A 70 -13.66 34.05 16.62
C GLU A 70 -14.30 35.09 17.52
N GLN A 71 -13.99 35.10 18.81
CA GLN A 71 -14.40 36.14 19.71
C GLN A 71 -13.75 37.51 19.41
N ALA A 72 -12.46 37.50 19.05
CA ALA A 72 -11.70 38.74 18.78
C ALA A 72 -12.09 39.43 17.47
N PHE A 73 -12.70 38.75 16.52
CA PHE A 73 -13.21 39.34 15.28
C PHE A 73 -14.74 39.31 15.17
N ALA A 74 -15.46 39.12 16.28
CA ALA A 74 -16.91 39.24 16.28
C ALA A 74 -17.34 40.60 15.67
N CYS A 75 -18.19 40.54 14.64
CA CYS A 75 -18.58 41.75 13.88
C CYS A 75 -20.08 41.98 13.99
N GLU A 76 -20.47 43.17 14.38
CA GLU A 76 -21.88 43.55 14.48
C GLU A 76 -22.60 43.67 13.11
N HIS A 77 -21.82 43.82 12.02
CA HIS A 77 -22.34 44.00 10.66
C HIS A 77 -22.64 42.68 9.93
N GLY A 78 -22.15 41.54 10.46
CA GLY A 78 -22.38 40.24 9.85
C GLY A 78 -21.45 39.14 10.37
N ASP A 79 -21.59 37.95 9.85
CA ASP A 79 -20.75 36.79 10.20
C ASP A 79 -19.36 36.92 9.58
N PHE A 80 -18.39 37.42 10.35
CA PHE A 80 -17.03 37.58 9.89
C PHE A 80 -16.31 36.23 9.67
N LYS A 81 -16.71 35.17 10.37
CA LYS A 81 -16.19 33.84 10.15
C LYS A 81 -16.57 33.34 8.76
N GLN A 82 -17.83 33.52 8.37
CA GLN A 82 -18.29 33.19 7.03
C GLN A 82 -17.53 34.00 5.95
N PHE A 83 -17.32 35.29 6.18
CA PHE A 83 -16.53 36.14 5.28
C PHE A 83 -15.11 35.62 5.10
N MET A 84 -14.43 35.22 6.17
CA MET A 84 -13.10 34.66 6.12
C MET A 84 -13.06 33.27 5.42
N THR A 85 -14.09 32.45 5.63
CA THR A 85 -14.22 31.14 4.96
C THR A 85 -14.34 31.32 3.44
N LEU A 86 -15.18 32.26 2.97
CA LEU A 86 -15.29 32.59 1.54
C LEU A 86 -13.94 33.02 0.94
N ARG A 87 -13.20 33.86 1.67
CA ARG A 87 -11.86 34.31 1.23
C ARG A 87 -10.84 33.20 1.19
N MET A 88 -10.87 32.27 2.15
CA MET A 88 -10.00 31.10 2.15
C MET A 88 -10.30 30.20 0.96
N GLU A 89 -11.56 29.85 0.75
CA GLU A 89 -12.00 29.01 -0.36
C GLU A 89 -11.62 29.63 -1.71
N LEU A 90 -11.87 30.93 -1.89
CA LEU A 90 -11.47 31.65 -3.09
C LEU A 90 -9.96 31.60 -3.33
N SER A 91 -9.17 31.87 -2.30
CA SER A 91 -7.70 31.81 -2.39
C SER A 91 -7.18 30.42 -2.75
N ASP A 92 -7.78 29.37 -2.18
CA ASP A 92 -7.36 27.99 -2.39
C ASP A 92 -7.73 27.51 -3.81
N ILE A 93 -8.93 27.85 -4.29
CA ILE A 93 -9.37 27.53 -5.65
C ILE A 93 -8.56 28.31 -6.70
N GLU A 94 -8.25 29.58 -6.48
CA GLU A 94 -7.45 30.39 -7.41
C GLU A 94 -6.01 29.88 -7.53
N LYS A 95 -5.41 29.42 -6.42
CA LYS A 95 -4.02 28.93 -6.40
C LYS A 95 -3.89 27.50 -6.94
N GLU A 96 -4.77 26.61 -6.54
CA GLU A 96 -4.61 25.17 -6.77
C GLU A 96 -5.65 24.59 -7.72
N GLY A 97 -6.85 25.20 -7.88
CA GLY A 97 -7.94 24.60 -8.64
C GLY A 97 -7.56 24.28 -10.07
N ARG A 98 -6.96 25.23 -10.80
CA ARG A 98 -6.50 25.01 -12.17
C ARG A 98 -5.32 24.03 -12.26
N ARG A 99 -4.47 23.99 -11.25
CA ARG A 99 -3.35 23.04 -11.19
C ARG A 99 -3.86 21.60 -10.99
N LYS A 100 -4.81 21.40 -10.08
CA LYS A 100 -5.44 20.08 -9.86
C LYS A 100 -6.09 19.57 -11.13
N LEU A 101 -6.94 20.39 -11.80
CA LEU A 101 -7.60 20.01 -13.06
C LEU A 101 -6.62 19.72 -14.22
N LYS A 102 -5.42 20.29 -14.23
CA LYS A 102 -4.41 19.98 -15.25
C LYS A 102 -3.79 18.59 -15.09
N HIS A 103 -3.77 18.07 -13.87
CA HIS A 103 -3.23 16.75 -13.54
C HIS A 103 -4.32 15.67 -13.42
N GLU A 104 -5.58 16.08 -13.48
CA GLU A 104 -6.72 15.16 -13.45
C GLU A 104 -6.90 14.48 -14.81
N VAL A 105 -7.15 13.16 -14.77
CA VAL A 105 -7.37 12.35 -15.98
C VAL A 105 -8.86 12.45 -16.36
N PHE A 106 -9.15 12.93 -17.57
CA PHE A 106 -10.49 13.00 -18.12
C PHE A 106 -10.64 12.02 -19.27
N LEU A 107 -11.76 11.32 -19.32
CA LEU A 107 -12.06 10.35 -20.39
C LEU A 107 -12.32 11.05 -21.73
N THR A 108 -12.81 12.30 -21.70
CA THR A 108 -13.13 13.09 -22.90
C THR A 108 -12.72 14.55 -22.76
N ASP A 109 -12.37 15.20 -23.88
CA ASP A 109 -12.12 16.65 -23.93
C ASP A 109 -13.35 17.47 -23.50
N GLN A 110 -14.56 16.93 -23.68
CA GLN A 110 -15.80 17.60 -23.28
C GLN A 110 -15.95 17.63 -21.75
N GLU A 111 -15.60 16.55 -21.05
CA GLU A 111 -15.60 16.51 -19.58
C GLU A 111 -14.55 17.47 -19.02
N ARG A 112 -13.35 17.47 -19.59
CA ARG A 112 -12.30 18.41 -19.24
C ARG A 112 -12.76 19.86 -19.38
N SER A 113 -13.37 20.20 -20.51
CA SER A 113 -13.89 21.55 -20.76
C SER A 113 -14.98 21.94 -19.76
N ARG A 114 -15.88 21.03 -19.42
CA ARG A 114 -16.92 21.26 -18.40
C ARG A 114 -16.31 21.46 -17.01
N ALA A 115 -15.31 20.69 -16.62
CA ALA A 115 -14.63 20.85 -15.33
C ALA A 115 -13.99 22.25 -15.20
N PHE A 116 -13.30 22.73 -16.22
CA PHE A 116 -12.75 24.09 -16.23
C PHE A 116 -13.84 25.18 -16.21
N GLN A 117 -14.93 25.01 -16.94
CA GLN A 117 -16.05 25.95 -16.91
C GLN A 117 -16.71 26.01 -15.52
N ASN A 118 -16.92 24.85 -14.89
CA ASN A 118 -17.46 24.76 -13.53
C ASN A 118 -16.54 25.46 -12.52
N LEU A 119 -15.23 25.26 -12.63
CA LEU A 119 -14.24 25.94 -11.78
C LEU A 119 -14.31 27.46 -11.94
N ASP A 120 -14.32 27.96 -13.18
CA ASP A 120 -14.40 29.39 -13.45
C ASP A 120 -15.74 29.99 -12.98
N GLN A 121 -16.85 29.24 -13.09
CA GLN A 121 -18.13 29.66 -12.54
C GLN A 121 -18.06 29.72 -11.00
N ARG A 122 -17.51 28.71 -10.33
CA ARG A 122 -17.34 28.70 -8.86
C ARG A 122 -16.51 29.89 -8.38
N ILE A 123 -15.43 30.23 -9.08
CA ILE A 123 -14.60 31.41 -8.77
C ILE A 123 -15.43 32.70 -8.87
N ARG A 124 -16.26 32.85 -9.95
CA ARG A 124 -17.13 34.03 -10.09
C ARG A 124 -18.14 34.14 -8.96
N ASP A 125 -18.76 33.02 -8.58
CA ASP A 125 -19.78 33.00 -7.53
C ASP A 125 -19.17 33.33 -6.16
N LEU A 126 -17.99 32.80 -5.85
CA LEU A 126 -17.29 33.10 -4.59
C LEU A 126 -16.83 34.57 -4.55
N ARG A 127 -16.34 35.14 -5.64
CA ARG A 127 -15.96 36.56 -5.71
C ARG A 127 -17.17 37.45 -5.52
N LYS A 128 -18.31 37.08 -6.10
CA LYS A 128 -19.56 37.80 -5.91
C LYS A 128 -20.02 37.75 -4.46
N ALA A 129 -20.04 36.55 -3.86
CA ALA A 129 -20.43 36.38 -2.46
C ALA A 129 -19.51 37.14 -1.50
N GLU A 130 -18.18 37.14 -1.74
CA GLU A 130 -17.23 37.93 -0.94
C GLU A 130 -17.44 39.43 -1.11
N HIS A 131 -17.73 39.89 -2.33
CA HIS A 131 -17.97 41.30 -2.62
C HIS A 131 -19.26 41.83 -1.99
N GLU A 132 -20.33 41.06 -1.98
CA GLU A 132 -21.65 41.41 -1.45
C GLU A 132 -21.76 41.19 0.08
N HIS A 133 -20.73 40.59 0.72
CA HIS A 133 -20.79 40.25 2.12
C HIS A 133 -20.80 41.52 3.02
N PRO A 134 -21.72 41.62 4.01
CA PRO A 134 -21.88 42.82 4.84
C PRO A 134 -20.59 43.27 5.55
N CYS A 135 -19.78 42.30 6.02
CA CYS A 135 -18.52 42.57 6.71
C CYS A 135 -17.47 43.28 5.84
N ARG A 136 -17.64 43.33 4.52
CA ARG A 136 -16.71 44.03 3.61
C ARG A 136 -16.72 45.55 3.87
N ASN A 137 -17.84 46.10 4.26
CA ASN A 137 -18.01 47.53 4.52
C ASN A 137 -17.92 47.88 6.03
N CYS A 138 -17.45 46.94 6.85
CA CYS A 138 -17.27 47.15 8.28
C CYS A 138 -16.17 48.22 8.54
N PRO A 139 -16.42 49.23 9.38
CA PRO A 139 -15.40 50.24 9.73
C PRO A 139 -14.14 49.63 10.33
N ASP A 140 -14.30 48.55 11.11
CA ASP A 140 -13.21 47.85 11.82
C ASP A 140 -12.63 46.67 11.00
N LEU A 141 -12.90 46.63 9.69
CA LEU A 141 -12.49 45.53 8.81
C LEU A 141 -11.00 45.21 8.96
N GLN A 142 -10.11 46.22 9.01
CA GLN A 142 -8.67 46.00 9.10
C GLN A 142 -8.26 45.29 10.40
N GLN A 143 -8.90 45.61 11.49
CA GLN A 143 -8.68 44.96 12.78
C GLN A 143 -9.21 43.53 12.78
N HIS A 144 -10.40 43.30 12.26
CA HIS A 144 -10.98 41.97 12.11
C HIS A 144 -10.14 41.11 11.19
N LEU A 145 -9.63 41.62 10.07
CA LEU A 145 -8.75 40.90 9.15
C LEU A 145 -7.44 40.44 9.81
N LYS A 146 -6.87 41.22 10.72
CA LYS A 146 -5.67 40.81 11.46
C LYS A 146 -5.90 39.51 12.22
N TRP A 147 -7.01 39.35 12.89
CA TRP A 147 -7.38 38.13 13.59
C TRP A 147 -7.88 37.06 12.64
N GLY A 148 -8.63 37.44 11.61
CA GLY A 148 -9.11 36.54 10.57
C GLY A 148 -7.97 35.83 9.83
N HIS A 149 -6.87 36.50 9.52
CA HIS A 149 -5.71 35.86 8.90
C HIS A 149 -5.02 34.84 9.83
N ARG A 150 -4.97 35.10 11.13
CA ARG A 150 -4.48 34.12 12.11
C ARG A 150 -5.42 32.93 12.20
N TRP A 151 -6.71 33.19 12.32
CA TRP A 151 -7.74 32.15 12.30
C TRP A 151 -7.64 31.26 11.04
N ALA A 152 -7.51 31.86 9.86
CA ALA A 152 -7.39 31.13 8.60
C ALA A 152 -6.14 30.22 8.56
N ARG A 153 -5.01 30.68 9.11
CA ARG A 153 -3.79 29.89 9.20
C ARG A 153 -3.96 28.69 10.14
N GLU A 154 -4.48 28.94 11.34
CA GLU A 154 -4.68 27.89 12.35
C GLU A 154 -5.78 26.90 11.93
N THR A 155 -6.79 27.32 11.16
CA THR A 155 -7.81 26.44 10.57
C THR A 155 -7.18 25.44 9.60
N ARG A 156 -6.26 25.90 8.73
CA ARG A 156 -5.54 24.99 7.83
C ARG A 156 -4.62 24.02 8.58
N GLU A 157 -3.97 24.52 9.64
CA GLU A 157 -3.14 23.65 10.47
C GLU A 157 -3.99 22.63 11.24
N LEU A 158 -5.15 23.04 11.78
CA LEU A 158 -6.10 22.13 12.41
C LEU A 158 -6.51 21.02 11.44
N GLN A 159 -6.85 21.36 10.19
CA GLN A 159 -7.20 20.35 9.18
C GLN A 159 -6.04 19.36 8.97
N ARG A 160 -4.81 19.84 8.78
CA ARG A 160 -3.64 18.98 8.59
C ARG A 160 -3.36 18.06 9.77
N VAL A 161 -3.52 18.57 10.99
CA VAL A 161 -3.29 17.77 12.20
C VAL A 161 -4.41 16.75 12.38
N THR A 162 -5.67 17.13 12.05
CA THR A 162 -6.82 16.21 12.07
C THR A 162 -6.65 15.10 11.05
N ASP A 163 -6.28 15.42 9.80
CA ASP A 163 -6.03 14.41 8.77
C ASP A 163 -4.94 13.41 9.22
N ARG A 164 -3.86 13.90 9.87
CA ARG A 164 -2.82 13.04 10.44
C ARG A 164 -3.32 12.21 11.62
N TYR A 165 -4.16 12.77 12.48
CA TYR A 165 -4.79 12.05 13.58
C TYR A 165 -5.69 10.94 13.05
N ASP A 166 -6.56 11.24 12.09
CA ASP A 166 -7.49 10.29 11.47
C ASP A 166 -6.77 9.20 10.69
N SER A 167 -5.61 9.51 10.09
CA SER A 167 -4.81 8.50 9.40
C SER A 167 -4.13 7.50 10.35
N ARG A 168 -3.88 7.89 11.60
CA ARG A 168 -3.22 7.05 12.61
C ARG A 168 -4.19 6.26 13.47
N THR A 169 -5.28 6.88 13.91
CA THR A 169 -6.30 6.23 14.76
C THR A 169 -7.10 5.19 13.97
N GLY A 170 -7.20 3.95 14.47
CA GLY A 170 -7.89 2.85 13.80
C GLY A 170 -7.26 2.45 12.47
N SER A 171 -5.99 2.78 12.22
CA SER A 171 -5.34 2.58 10.93
C SER A 171 -5.22 1.10 10.54
N VAL A 172 -4.90 0.22 11.50
CA VAL A 172 -4.71 -1.22 11.25
C VAL A 172 -6.03 -1.90 10.91
N ALA A 173 -7.10 -1.63 11.65
CA ALA A 173 -8.43 -2.17 11.35
C ALA A 173 -8.96 -1.65 9.99
N ARG A 174 -8.77 -0.35 9.68
CA ARG A 174 -9.15 0.19 8.36
C ARG A 174 -8.34 -0.39 7.21
N GLN A 175 -7.04 -0.65 7.40
CA GLN A 175 -6.24 -1.35 6.38
C GLN A 175 -6.75 -2.76 6.16
N PHE A 176 -7.11 -3.47 7.23
CA PHE A 176 -7.74 -4.79 7.13
C PHE A 176 -9.08 -4.73 6.37
N ASP A 177 -9.95 -3.76 6.67
CA ASP A 177 -11.21 -3.58 5.95
C ASP A 177 -10.96 -3.37 4.44
N ARG A 178 -10.00 -2.53 4.05
CA ARG A 178 -9.61 -2.29 2.65
C ARG A 178 -9.06 -3.54 1.97
N ILE A 179 -8.22 -4.30 2.69
CA ILE A 179 -7.70 -5.59 2.21
C ILE A 179 -8.86 -6.56 1.95
N CYS A 180 -9.82 -6.64 2.85
CA CYS A 180 -11.00 -7.49 2.67
C CYS A 180 -11.86 -7.06 1.48
N ASP A 181 -11.99 -5.75 1.23
CA ASP A 181 -12.71 -5.23 0.06
C ASP A 181 -11.99 -5.60 -1.25
N ILE A 182 -10.67 -5.45 -1.32
CA ILE A 182 -9.85 -5.88 -2.47
C ILE A 182 -9.99 -7.39 -2.69
N LEU A 183 -9.82 -8.19 -1.65
CA LEU A 183 -9.92 -9.66 -1.74
C LEU A 183 -11.33 -10.12 -2.15
N THR A 184 -12.37 -9.40 -1.75
CA THR A 184 -13.74 -9.66 -2.19
C THR A 184 -13.90 -9.30 -3.67
N GLY A 185 -13.39 -8.16 -4.11
CA GLY A 185 -13.41 -7.72 -5.51
C GLY A 185 -12.68 -8.66 -6.45
N LEU A 186 -11.55 -9.23 -6.01
CA LEU A 186 -10.76 -10.21 -6.77
C LEU A 186 -11.24 -11.67 -6.63
N GLY A 187 -12.29 -11.92 -5.82
CA GLY A 187 -12.91 -13.24 -5.65
C GLY A 187 -12.14 -14.20 -4.75
N TYR A 188 -11.32 -13.72 -3.83
CA TYR A 188 -10.66 -14.51 -2.77
C TYR A 188 -11.57 -14.70 -1.56
N LEU A 189 -12.49 -13.75 -1.33
CA LEU A 189 -13.48 -13.76 -0.28
C LEU A 189 -14.89 -13.61 -0.85
N GLU A 190 -15.85 -14.27 -0.23
CA GLU A 190 -17.27 -14.03 -0.44
C GLU A 190 -17.87 -13.37 0.80
N ARG A 191 -18.57 -12.26 0.58
CA ARG A 191 -19.24 -11.50 1.65
C ARG A 191 -20.68 -11.96 1.77
N HIS A 192 -21.07 -12.32 2.99
CA HIS A 192 -22.43 -12.72 3.34
C HIS A 192 -22.97 -11.83 4.45
N VAL A 193 -24.28 -11.69 4.51
CA VAL A 193 -24.98 -11.10 5.68
C VAL A 193 -25.67 -12.23 6.41
N ASN A 194 -25.27 -12.48 7.66
CA ASN A 194 -25.87 -13.53 8.46
C ASN A 194 -27.30 -13.17 8.91
N ALA A 195 -28.02 -14.13 9.52
CA ALA A 195 -29.40 -13.92 9.96
C ALA A 195 -29.55 -12.82 11.02
N ALA A 196 -28.48 -12.42 11.69
CA ALA A 196 -28.46 -11.32 12.66
C ALA A 196 -28.15 -9.94 12.01
N GLY A 197 -27.94 -9.90 10.67
CA GLY A 197 -27.60 -8.67 9.95
C GLY A 197 -26.11 -8.28 10.01
N HIS A 198 -25.26 -9.15 10.56
CA HIS A 198 -23.81 -8.90 10.60
C HIS A 198 -23.13 -9.37 9.32
N ILE A 199 -22.08 -8.65 8.93
CA ILE A 199 -21.21 -9.03 7.81
C ILE A 199 -20.38 -10.25 8.23
N ASP A 200 -20.37 -11.28 7.39
CA ASP A 200 -19.49 -12.43 7.49
C ASP A 200 -18.76 -12.63 6.16
N MET A 201 -17.56 -13.20 6.21
CA MET A 201 -16.71 -13.41 5.04
C MET A 201 -16.16 -14.83 5.05
N THR A 202 -16.31 -15.53 3.93
CA THR A 202 -15.80 -16.89 3.75
C THR A 202 -14.75 -16.94 2.65
N LEU A 203 -13.77 -17.82 2.81
CA LEU A 203 -12.72 -18.03 1.83
C LEU A 203 -13.27 -18.84 0.64
N THR A 204 -12.92 -18.39 -0.55
CA THR A 204 -13.09 -19.17 -1.78
C THR A 204 -11.94 -20.16 -1.97
N GLU A 205 -11.92 -20.90 -3.08
CA GLU A 205 -10.76 -21.73 -3.48
C GLU A 205 -9.52 -20.86 -3.71
N LYS A 206 -9.67 -19.66 -4.32
CA LYS A 206 -8.59 -18.67 -4.45
C LYS A 206 -8.09 -18.23 -3.07
N GLY A 207 -8.98 -17.92 -2.14
CA GLY A 207 -8.62 -17.56 -0.77
C GLY A 207 -7.87 -18.66 -0.04
N SER A 208 -8.24 -19.93 -0.30
CA SER A 208 -7.56 -21.10 0.24
C SER A 208 -6.15 -21.27 -0.32
N LEU A 209 -5.88 -20.87 -1.57
CA LEU A 209 -4.54 -20.79 -2.14
C LEU A 209 -3.72 -19.69 -1.44
N LEU A 210 -4.23 -18.46 -1.40
CA LEU A 210 -3.56 -17.31 -0.80
C LEU A 210 -3.17 -17.57 0.67
N ARG A 211 -4.03 -18.26 1.42
CA ARG A 211 -3.76 -18.65 2.80
C ARG A 211 -2.48 -19.46 2.99
N ARG A 212 -2.03 -20.18 1.96
CA ARG A 212 -0.87 -21.09 2.01
C ARG A 212 0.42 -20.44 1.50
N ILE A 213 0.34 -19.23 0.97
CA ILE A 213 1.47 -18.48 0.42
C ILE A 213 1.86 -17.36 1.39
N TYR A 214 3.07 -17.46 1.94
CA TYR A 214 3.65 -16.48 2.88
C TYR A 214 4.79 -15.74 2.18
N SER A 215 4.48 -14.64 1.53
CA SER A 215 5.43 -13.78 0.81
C SER A 215 5.02 -12.32 0.97
N GLU A 216 5.93 -11.40 0.76
CA GLU A 216 5.63 -9.97 0.65
C GLU A 216 4.78 -9.66 -0.60
N HIS A 217 4.88 -10.54 -1.62
CA HIS A 217 4.11 -10.51 -2.86
C HIS A 217 3.12 -11.68 -2.92
N ASP A 218 2.39 -11.92 -1.84
CA ASP A 218 1.49 -13.07 -1.71
C ASP A 218 0.34 -13.05 -2.73
N LEU A 219 -0.31 -11.90 -2.91
CA LEU A 219 -1.43 -11.71 -3.81
C LEU A 219 -0.98 -11.76 -5.28
N GLU A 220 0.10 -11.04 -5.63
CA GLU A 220 0.66 -11.01 -6.99
C GLU A 220 1.10 -12.41 -7.43
N LEU A 221 1.72 -13.17 -6.53
CA LEU A 221 2.10 -14.55 -6.80
C LEU A 221 0.87 -15.42 -7.04
N CYS A 222 -0.18 -15.30 -6.22
CA CYS A 222 -1.42 -16.05 -6.42
C CYS A 222 -2.09 -15.70 -7.77
N GLU A 223 -2.21 -14.43 -8.12
CA GLU A 223 -2.76 -14.03 -9.42
C GLU A 223 -1.90 -14.53 -10.59
N ALA A 224 -0.57 -14.49 -10.47
CA ALA A 224 0.33 -15.01 -11.49
C ALA A 224 0.21 -16.55 -11.69
N LEU A 225 0.02 -17.29 -10.57
CA LEU A 225 -0.25 -18.74 -10.62
C LEU A 225 -1.58 -19.02 -11.32
N LEU A 226 -2.64 -18.31 -10.94
CA LEU A 226 -3.99 -18.47 -11.51
C LEU A 226 -4.07 -18.07 -12.98
N ALA A 227 -3.27 -17.07 -13.40
CA ALA A 227 -3.20 -16.61 -14.79
C ALA A 227 -2.34 -17.53 -15.71
N GLY A 228 -1.77 -18.64 -15.19
CA GLY A 228 -0.91 -19.53 -15.96
C GLY A 228 0.38 -18.87 -16.45
N THR A 229 0.88 -17.87 -15.71
CA THR A 229 2.08 -17.09 -16.09
C THR A 229 3.30 -17.99 -16.26
N PHE A 230 3.39 -19.06 -15.49
CA PHE A 230 4.54 -19.96 -15.42
C PHE A 230 4.41 -21.25 -16.23
N ASP A 231 3.34 -21.42 -16.99
CA ASP A 231 3.02 -22.69 -17.69
C ASP A 231 4.08 -23.16 -18.69
N LYS A 232 4.81 -22.24 -19.28
CA LYS A 232 5.83 -22.52 -20.28
C LYS A 232 7.26 -22.60 -19.75
N LEU A 233 7.41 -22.45 -18.43
CA LEU A 233 8.72 -22.50 -17.78
C LEU A 233 9.12 -23.94 -17.44
N ASP A 234 10.43 -24.16 -17.39
CA ASP A 234 11.08 -25.26 -16.68
C ASP A 234 11.43 -24.87 -15.25
N ALA A 235 12.04 -25.75 -14.47
CA ALA A 235 12.39 -25.51 -13.09
C ALA A 235 13.38 -24.35 -12.91
N ASN A 236 14.36 -24.21 -13.81
CA ASN A 236 15.33 -23.10 -13.77
C ASN A 236 14.64 -21.76 -14.07
N GLY A 237 13.78 -21.73 -15.08
CA GLY A 237 13.01 -20.55 -15.44
C GLY A 237 12.03 -20.13 -14.34
N LEU A 238 11.37 -21.10 -13.69
CA LEU A 238 10.48 -20.83 -12.57
C LEU A 238 11.25 -20.20 -11.39
N ALA A 239 12.39 -20.80 -11.00
CA ALA A 239 13.25 -20.25 -9.96
C ALA A 239 13.74 -18.83 -10.31
N ALA A 240 14.15 -18.60 -11.56
CA ALA A 240 14.63 -17.32 -12.05
C ALA A 240 13.55 -16.23 -11.98
N VAL A 241 12.34 -16.49 -12.48
CA VAL A 241 11.26 -15.49 -12.46
C VAL A 241 10.78 -15.22 -11.05
N LEU A 242 10.55 -16.24 -10.22
CA LEU A 242 10.08 -16.06 -8.84
C LEU A 242 11.11 -15.41 -7.92
N SER A 243 12.41 -15.44 -8.27
CA SER A 243 13.44 -14.74 -7.51
C SER A 243 13.21 -13.24 -7.44
N SER A 244 12.55 -12.64 -8.44
CA SER A 244 12.18 -11.21 -8.45
C SER A 244 11.22 -10.79 -7.36
N LEU A 245 10.42 -11.72 -6.83
CA LEU A 245 9.45 -11.48 -5.77
C LEU A 245 10.05 -11.54 -4.34
N VAL A 246 11.30 -12.00 -4.22
CA VAL A 246 11.98 -12.18 -2.92
C VAL A 246 13.31 -11.44 -2.85
N TYR A 247 13.73 -10.82 -3.94
CA TYR A 247 14.95 -10.04 -4.02
C TYR A 247 14.66 -8.54 -3.94
N GLU A 248 15.56 -7.84 -3.28
CA GLU A 248 15.59 -6.38 -3.20
C GLU A 248 17.04 -5.91 -3.32
N ALA A 249 17.31 -5.06 -4.30
CA ALA A 249 18.64 -4.48 -4.48
C ALA A 249 18.98 -3.51 -3.35
N ARG A 250 20.17 -3.60 -2.77
CA ARG A 250 20.66 -2.68 -1.72
C ARG A 250 20.84 -1.23 -2.18
N ARG A 251 21.09 -1.02 -3.46
CA ARG A 251 21.24 0.29 -4.11
C ARG A 251 20.33 0.27 -5.32
N GLY A 252 19.46 1.24 -5.44
CA GLY A 252 18.47 1.31 -6.50
C GLY A 252 19.05 0.96 -7.85
N GLY A 253 18.77 -0.26 -8.31
CA GLY A 253 18.99 -0.71 -9.66
C GLY A 253 17.80 -0.33 -10.54
N ASP A 254 17.88 -0.60 -11.82
CA ASP A 254 16.76 -0.44 -12.75
C ASP A 254 15.73 -1.59 -12.65
N GLY A 255 15.97 -2.57 -11.76
CA GLY A 255 15.12 -3.74 -11.57
C GLY A 255 15.12 -4.72 -12.73
N GLU A 256 16.05 -4.58 -13.70
CA GLU A 256 16.15 -5.44 -14.89
C GLU A 256 17.34 -6.40 -14.79
N PRO A 257 17.22 -7.63 -15.36
CA PRO A 257 18.33 -8.57 -15.43
C PRO A 257 19.36 -8.12 -16.48
N ARG A 258 20.63 -8.53 -16.32
CA ARG A 258 21.68 -8.28 -17.32
C ARG A 258 21.34 -8.86 -18.68
N HIS A 259 20.65 -10.01 -18.68
CA HIS A 259 20.09 -10.66 -19.86
C HIS A 259 18.98 -11.64 -19.47
N TYR A 260 18.07 -11.90 -20.39
CA TYR A 260 17.05 -12.94 -20.23
C TYR A 260 17.56 -14.28 -20.77
N PRO A 261 17.70 -15.34 -19.96
CA PRO A 261 18.00 -16.68 -20.45
C PRO A 261 16.95 -17.12 -21.48
N GLY A 262 17.40 -17.57 -22.65
CA GLY A 262 16.51 -17.85 -23.79
C GLY A 262 16.11 -16.62 -24.63
N GLY A 263 16.65 -15.44 -24.33
CA GLY A 263 16.44 -14.19 -25.07
C GLY A 263 15.17 -13.45 -24.72
N ILE A 264 15.03 -12.23 -25.25
CA ILE A 264 13.93 -11.30 -24.95
C ILE A 264 12.54 -11.76 -25.44
N SER A 265 12.49 -12.74 -26.32
CA SER A 265 11.24 -13.38 -26.80
C SER A 265 11.07 -14.79 -26.21
N GLY A 266 11.95 -15.19 -25.30
CA GLY A 266 11.90 -16.49 -24.65
C GLY A 266 10.82 -16.57 -23.55
N PRO A 267 10.50 -17.80 -23.08
CA PRO A 267 9.45 -18.01 -22.11
C PRO A 267 9.69 -17.28 -20.79
N ILE A 268 10.95 -17.11 -20.36
CA ILE A 268 11.32 -16.40 -19.14
C ILE A 268 11.00 -14.89 -19.26
N ALA A 269 11.39 -14.27 -20.38
CA ALA A 269 11.10 -12.84 -20.61
C ALA A 269 9.59 -12.58 -20.71
N ILE A 270 8.85 -13.49 -21.36
CA ILE A 270 7.38 -13.41 -21.46
C ILE A 270 6.73 -13.55 -20.09
N ALA A 271 7.16 -14.51 -19.27
CA ALA A 271 6.63 -14.69 -17.92
C ALA A 271 6.95 -13.49 -17.01
N SER A 272 8.17 -12.94 -17.10
CA SER A 272 8.57 -11.72 -16.36
C SER A 272 7.71 -10.52 -16.75
N SER A 273 7.44 -10.32 -18.04
CA SER A 273 6.57 -9.23 -18.52
C SER A 273 5.13 -9.39 -18.03
N LYS A 274 4.58 -10.61 -18.05
CA LYS A 274 3.24 -10.89 -17.51
C LYS A 274 3.18 -10.62 -16.00
N LEU A 275 4.20 -11.07 -15.24
CA LEU A 275 4.27 -10.83 -13.81
C LEU A 275 4.33 -9.34 -13.48
N LYS A 276 5.13 -8.54 -14.24
CA LYS A 276 5.14 -7.07 -14.10
C LYS A 276 3.75 -6.47 -14.29
N GLY A 277 3.04 -6.85 -15.35
CA GLY A 277 1.68 -6.36 -15.61
C GLY A 277 0.72 -6.71 -14.50
N ILE A 278 0.78 -7.94 -13.94
CA ILE A 278 -0.05 -8.35 -12.80
C ILE A 278 0.24 -7.49 -11.57
N CYS A 279 1.52 -7.21 -11.27
CA CYS A 279 1.90 -6.35 -10.15
C CYS A 279 1.39 -4.92 -10.34
N GLU A 280 1.49 -4.36 -11.55
CA GLU A 280 0.95 -3.03 -11.89
C GLU A 280 -0.57 -2.97 -11.74
N ASP A 281 -1.29 -3.99 -12.17
CA ASP A 281 -2.76 -4.07 -12.03
C ASP A 281 -3.17 -4.13 -10.56
N ILE A 282 -2.44 -4.89 -9.72
CA ILE A 282 -2.69 -4.98 -8.28
C ILE A 282 -2.36 -3.66 -7.58
N ASP A 283 -1.26 -2.99 -7.95
CA ASP A 283 -0.92 -1.66 -7.41
C ASP A 283 -2.04 -0.65 -7.65
N ILE A 284 -2.61 -0.61 -8.86
CA ILE A 284 -3.75 0.25 -9.20
C ILE A 284 -4.94 -0.05 -8.28
N VAL A 285 -5.28 -1.33 -8.09
CA VAL A 285 -6.37 -1.73 -7.20
C VAL A 285 -6.09 -1.34 -5.75
N CYS A 286 -4.85 -1.45 -5.27
CA CYS A 286 -4.44 -1.04 -3.93
C CYS A 286 -4.56 0.47 -3.74
N GLU A 287 -4.10 1.27 -4.72
CA GLU A 287 -4.22 2.73 -4.70
C GLU A 287 -5.68 3.19 -4.68
N ASP A 288 -6.55 2.59 -5.51
CA ASP A 288 -7.99 2.90 -5.55
C ASP A 288 -8.68 2.65 -4.20
N HIS A 289 -8.18 1.68 -3.43
CA HIS A 289 -8.66 1.38 -2.07
C HIS A 289 -7.89 2.15 -0.98
N GLY A 290 -6.93 3.00 -1.37
CA GLY A 290 -6.15 3.82 -0.44
C GLY A 290 -5.17 3.02 0.42
N LEU A 291 -4.67 1.89 -0.07
CA LEU A 291 -3.48 1.23 0.46
C LEU A 291 -2.23 1.89 -0.11
N ASP A 292 -1.14 1.79 0.65
CA ASP A 292 0.17 2.26 0.18
C ASP A 292 0.63 1.42 -1.03
N GLU A 293 1.45 2.02 -1.90
CA GLU A 293 2.12 1.35 -3.02
C GLU A 293 2.87 0.10 -2.53
N MET A 294 2.67 -1.02 -3.26
CA MET A 294 3.36 -2.28 -2.96
C MET A 294 4.82 -2.19 -3.43
N GLN A 295 5.68 -3.00 -2.83
CA GLN A 295 7.07 -3.11 -3.30
C GLN A 295 7.06 -3.73 -4.70
N ARG A 296 7.78 -3.14 -5.65
CA ARG A 296 7.87 -3.66 -7.01
C ARG A 296 8.82 -4.86 -7.07
N PRO A 297 8.52 -5.88 -7.90
CA PRO A 297 9.42 -7.00 -8.10
C PRO A 297 10.74 -6.54 -8.75
N ASP A 298 11.87 -7.08 -8.26
CA ASP A 298 13.21 -6.73 -8.75
C ASP A 298 13.82 -7.92 -9.55
N PHE A 299 13.84 -7.78 -10.86
CA PHE A 299 14.36 -8.81 -11.77
C PHE A 299 15.89 -8.80 -11.91
N GLY A 300 16.60 -7.90 -11.21
CA GLY A 300 18.06 -7.79 -11.29
C GLY A 300 18.83 -9.06 -10.86
N ILE A 301 18.17 -9.99 -10.18
CA ILE A 301 18.76 -11.29 -9.80
C ILE A 301 18.42 -12.44 -10.75
N LEU A 302 17.53 -12.24 -11.70
CA LEU A 302 16.92 -13.32 -12.50
C LEU A 302 17.94 -14.19 -13.21
N ASP A 303 18.89 -13.61 -13.94
CA ASP A 303 19.91 -14.36 -14.68
C ASP A 303 20.90 -15.06 -13.75
N ILE A 304 21.22 -14.46 -12.61
CA ILE A 304 22.05 -15.05 -11.55
C ILE A 304 21.39 -16.31 -10.97
N MET A 305 20.09 -16.22 -10.68
CA MET A 305 19.33 -17.34 -10.11
C MET A 305 19.12 -18.46 -11.14
N TYR A 306 18.92 -18.11 -12.41
CA TYR A 306 18.87 -19.10 -13.49
C TYR A 306 20.16 -19.90 -13.59
N GLU A 307 21.32 -19.23 -13.66
CA GLU A 307 22.65 -19.88 -13.72
C GLU A 307 22.89 -20.76 -12.47
N TRP A 308 22.47 -20.29 -11.29
CA TRP A 308 22.55 -21.08 -10.08
C TRP A 308 21.70 -22.34 -10.16
N ALA A 309 20.42 -22.25 -10.52
CA ALA A 309 19.51 -23.39 -10.65
C ALA A 309 19.97 -24.38 -11.73
N ASP A 310 20.67 -23.91 -12.77
CA ASP A 310 21.26 -24.74 -13.85
C ASP A 310 22.55 -25.42 -13.42
N GLY A 311 23.04 -25.23 -12.20
CA GLY A 311 24.21 -25.93 -11.66
C GLY A 311 25.48 -25.09 -11.59
N GLY A 312 25.43 -23.80 -11.91
CA GLY A 312 26.57 -22.88 -11.83
C GLY A 312 27.18 -22.79 -10.44
N SER A 313 28.49 -22.48 -10.35
CA SER A 313 29.12 -22.22 -9.08
C SER A 313 28.76 -20.84 -8.53
N LEU A 314 28.77 -20.65 -7.20
CA LEU A 314 28.49 -19.32 -6.62
C LEU A 314 29.42 -18.23 -7.18
N GLY A 315 30.70 -18.56 -7.38
CA GLY A 315 31.68 -17.62 -7.92
C GLY A 315 31.40 -17.23 -9.37
N SER A 316 30.89 -18.15 -10.23
CA SER A 316 30.53 -17.82 -11.59
C SER A 316 29.24 -17.01 -11.66
N CYS A 317 28.22 -17.39 -10.90
CA CYS A 317 26.94 -16.67 -10.85
C CYS A 317 27.09 -15.21 -10.41
N LEU A 318 27.95 -14.95 -9.42
CA LEU A 318 28.17 -13.60 -8.88
C LEU A 318 29.25 -12.79 -9.62
N TYR A 319 29.92 -13.39 -10.61
CA TYR A 319 30.97 -12.70 -11.35
C TYR A 319 30.42 -11.45 -12.07
N GLY A 320 31.06 -10.31 -11.82
CA GLY A 320 30.65 -9.01 -12.42
C GLY A 320 29.38 -8.40 -11.84
N THR A 321 28.94 -8.85 -10.66
CA THR A 321 27.82 -8.29 -9.93
C THR A 321 28.28 -7.62 -8.63
N ASP A 322 27.47 -6.69 -8.10
CA ASP A 322 27.67 -6.08 -6.78
C ASP A 322 27.07 -6.90 -5.63
N MET A 323 26.45 -8.04 -5.94
CA MET A 323 25.78 -8.90 -4.96
C MET A 323 26.82 -9.66 -4.13
N THR A 324 26.67 -9.65 -2.80
CA THR A 324 27.51 -10.46 -1.92
C THR A 324 26.99 -11.91 -1.86
N GLY A 325 27.91 -12.86 -1.57
CA GLY A 325 27.51 -14.25 -1.36
C GLY A 325 26.48 -14.43 -0.24
N GLY A 326 26.55 -13.62 0.81
CA GLY A 326 25.58 -13.64 1.92
C GLY A 326 24.18 -13.17 1.51
N ASP A 327 24.09 -12.14 0.68
CA ASP A 327 22.81 -11.66 0.15
C ASP A 327 22.19 -12.69 -0.79
N PHE A 328 23.01 -13.25 -1.68
CA PHE A 328 22.58 -14.33 -2.57
C PHE A 328 21.99 -15.52 -1.78
N VAL A 329 22.71 -16.01 -0.78
CA VAL A 329 22.26 -17.15 0.04
C VAL A 329 20.95 -16.84 0.75
N ARG A 330 20.78 -15.64 1.29
CA ARG A 330 19.55 -15.21 1.94
C ARG A 330 18.38 -15.17 0.97
N THR A 331 18.58 -14.59 -0.21
CA THR A 331 17.55 -14.56 -1.26
C THR A 331 17.20 -15.95 -1.77
N ALA A 332 18.22 -16.80 -2.01
CA ALA A 332 17.99 -18.18 -2.47
C ALA A 332 17.21 -19.02 -1.43
N LYS A 333 17.46 -18.83 -0.13
CA LYS A 333 16.67 -19.50 0.93
C LYS A 333 15.21 -19.02 0.94
N ARG A 334 14.98 -17.71 0.88
CA ARG A 334 13.61 -17.15 0.79
C ARG A 334 12.87 -17.68 -0.46
N LEU A 335 13.58 -17.78 -1.60
CA LEU A 335 13.01 -18.34 -2.81
C LEU A 335 12.69 -19.83 -2.66
N ALA A 336 13.61 -20.63 -2.12
CA ALA A 336 13.39 -22.05 -1.89
C ALA A 336 12.17 -22.29 -0.98
N ASP A 337 11.97 -21.44 0.03
CA ASP A 337 10.80 -21.48 0.92
C ASP A 337 9.50 -21.19 0.16
N VAL A 338 9.45 -20.12 -0.66
CA VAL A 338 8.29 -19.81 -1.50
C VAL A 338 7.99 -20.94 -2.51
N LEU A 339 9.00 -21.49 -3.17
CA LEU A 339 8.85 -22.62 -4.09
C LEU A 339 8.28 -23.86 -3.37
N GLN A 340 8.76 -24.13 -2.15
CA GLN A 340 8.23 -25.24 -1.35
C GLN A 340 6.77 -24.99 -0.92
N GLN A 341 6.39 -23.77 -0.60
CA GLN A 341 4.99 -23.41 -0.30
C GLN A 341 4.09 -23.68 -1.50
N ILE A 342 4.51 -23.33 -2.73
CA ILE A 342 3.75 -23.64 -3.97
C ILE A 342 3.64 -25.16 -4.15
N ALA A 343 4.74 -25.90 -3.93
CA ALA A 343 4.76 -27.35 -4.10
C ALA A 343 3.77 -28.08 -3.18
N VAL A 344 3.59 -27.59 -1.93
CA VAL A 344 2.69 -28.22 -0.94
C VAL A 344 1.29 -27.62 -0.91
N ALA A 345 1.03 -26.52 -1.63
CA ALA A 345 -0.27 -25.85 -1.67
C ALA A 345 -1.35 -26.61 -2.45
N GLN A 346 -1.30 -27.93 -2.49
CA GLN A 346 -2.25 -28.80 -3.18
C GLN A 346 -3.63 -28.88 -2.46
N PRO A 347 -4.75 -29.05 -3.22
CA PRO A 347 -4.85 -28.87 -4.68
C PRO A 347 -4.77 -27.38 -5.07
N LEU A 348 -4.08 -27.10 -6.18
CA LEU A 348 -4.12 -25.77 -6.78
C LEU A 348 -5.43 -25.62 -7.58
N PRO A 349 -6.15 -24.51 -7.50
CA PRO A 349 -7.49 -24.33 -8.03
C PRO A 349 -7.51 -23.99 -9.54
N PHE A 350 -6.65 -24.66 -10.35
CA PHE A 350 -6.58 -24.46 -11.78
C PHE A 350 -5.99 -25.68 -12.51
N ASP A 351 -6.28 -25.77 -13.80
CA ASP A 351 -5.76 -26.85 -14.66
C ASP A 351 -4.22 -26.79 -14.75
N GLY A 352 -3.57 -27.93 -14.57
CA GLY A 352 -2.10 -28.01 -14.57
C GLY A 352 -1.45 -27.74 -13.21
N GLY A 353 -2.22 -27.54 -12.14
CA GLY A 353 -1.72 -27.29 -10.80
C GLY A 353 -0.77 -28.36 -10.27
N GLU A 354 -1.05 -29.67 -10.52
CA GLU A 354 -0.15 -30.77 -10.13
C GLU A 354 1.21 -30.68 -10.84
N ARG A 355 1.20 -30.35 -12.14
CA ARG A 355 2.43 -30.13 -12.89
C ARG A 355 3.26 -28.98 -12.32
N LEU A 356 2.59 -27.87 -12.00
CA LEU A 356 3.26 -26.68 -11.46
C LEU A 356 3.81 -26.96 -10.05
N ALA A 357 3.10 -27.68 -9.22
CA ALA A 357 3.59 -28.09 -7.90
C ALA A 357 4.80 -29.00 -8.00
N GLY A 358 4.80 -29.97 -8.92
CA GLY A 358 5.98 -30.80 -9.22
C GLY A 358 7.16 -29.97 -9.71
N LEU A 359 6.91 -29.00 -10.58
CA LEU A 359 7.93 -28.08 -11.09
C LEU A 359 8.50 -27.19 -9.99
N ALA A 360 7.65 -26.71 -9.08
CA ALA A 360 8.08 -25.91 -7.93
C ALA A 360 8.94 -26.71 -6.95
N HIS A 361 8.60 -27.98 -6.74
CA HIS A 361 9.42 -28.88 -5.93
C HIS A 361 10.81 -29.08 -6.55
N GLU A 362 10.87 -29.39 -7.86
CA GLU A 362 12.13 -29.50 -8.58
C GLU A 362 12.96 -28.21 -8.54
N ALA A 363 12.32 -27.06 -8.72
CA ALA A 363 12.97 -25.75 -8.64
C ALA A 363 13.53 -25.49 -7.23
N ALA A 364 12.79 -25.85 -6.19
CA ALA A 364 13.24 -25.72 -4.80
C ALA A 364 14.51 -26.55 -4.54
N ASP A 365 14.56 -27.80 -5.02
CA ASP A 365 15.74 -28.66 -4.90
C ASP A 365 16.94 -28.09 -5.66
N ARG A 366 16.73 -27.54 -6.85
CA ARG A 366 17.79 -26.90 -7.65
C ARG A 366 18.34 -25.63 -7.00
N VAL A 367 17.52 -24.87 -6.32
CA VAL A 367 17.93 -23.65 -5.58
C VAL A 367 18.60 -24.00 -4.26
N ASN A 368 18.03 -24.97 -3.50
CA ASN A 368 18.51 -25.37 -2.18
C ASN A 368 19.66 -26.38 -2.25
N ARG A 369 20.76 -26.02 -2.88
CA ARG A 369 21.96 -26.86 -3.02
C ARG A 369 23.22 -26.15 -2.54
N GLY A 370 24.33 -26.90 -2.40
CA GLY A 370 25.63 -26.37 -2.08
C GLY A 370 25.62 -25.47 -0.86
N VAL A 371 26.18 -24.27 -0.98
CA VAL A 371 26.27 -23.30 0.13
C VAL A 371 24.92 -22.85 0.66
N VAL A 372 23.87 -22.84 -0.16
CA VAL A 372 22.52 -22.48 0.27
C VAL A 372 21.97 -23.52 1.25
N ALA A 373 22.15 -24.81 0.96
CA ALA A 373 21.67 -25.90 1.81
C ALA A 373 22.46 -26.00 3.13
N TYR A 374 23.77 -25.71 3.12
CA TYR A 374 24.63 -25.88 4.29
C TYR A 374 24.82 -24.63 5.14
N SER A 375 24.38 -23.46 4.68
CA SER A 375 24.47 -22.25 5.49
C SER A 375 23.43 -22.29 6.60
N GLY A 376 23.87 -22.42 7.85
CA GLY A 376 23.03 -22.32 9.07
C GLY A 376 22.61 -20.89 9.38
N VAL A 377 22.16 -20.14 8.38
CA VAL A 377 21.59 -18.79 8.55
C VAL A 377 20.08 -18.99 8.66
N ASP A 378 19.62 -19.22 9.90
CA ASP A 378 18.20 -19.16 10.28
C ASP A 378 17.81 -17.71 10.59
#